data_4ede74cacffbb6e7705d601c282d3566
#
_entry.id   4ede74cacffbb6e7705d601c282d3566
#
_cell.length_a   1.000
_cell.length_b   1.000
_cell.length_c   1.000
_cell.angle_alpha   90.00
_cell.angle_beta   90.00
_cell.angle_gamma   90.00
#
_symmetry.space_group_name_H-M   'P 1'
#
loop_
_entity.id
_entity.type
_entity.pdbx_description
1 polymer ?
#
loop_
_entity_poly.entity_id
_entity_poly.type
_entity_poly.pdbx_seq_one_letter_code
_entity_poly.pdbx_strand_id
1 'polypeptide(L)'
;MNMDFIKEIDVKMSSIQYGWVDKNGVKHTDMAHYAEKYMLQMPDQLLESKLGVCWDQIELQRKLFADVGIATRSFFMVHYDEDKCPTHTFMLFEHDNKTFWYEHAWATMRGLHEYDNLKSAISDIRYKFINSELSGKYNPQNLVIYEYDTPKKNLSCLDFYKYCEKGKQVQTKKVQ
;
A
#
# COMPACT_ATOMS: atom_id res chain seq x y z
N MET A 1 19.72 -4.52 -16.93
CA MET A 1 18.64 -3.66 -16.42
C MET A 1 19.21 -2.66 -15.43
N ASN A 2 19.23 -1.37 -15.81
CA ASN A 2 19.70 -0.35 -14.86
C ASN A 2 18.49 0.22 -14.10
N MET A 3 18.36 -0.11 -12.80
CA MET A 3 17.34 0.40 -11.89
C MET A 3 17.98 1.18 -10.73
N ASP A 4 19.00 1.97 -11.01
CA ASP A 4 19.70 2.76 -9.98
C ASP A 4 18.76 3.73 -9.25
N PHE A 5 17.67 4.15 -9.89
CA PHE A 5 16.63 4.95 -9.26
C PHE A 5 15.98 4.26 -8.03
N ILE A 6 15.94 2.92 -8.00
CA ILE A 6 15.42 2.19 -6.82
C ILE A 6 16.29 2.47 -5.59
N LYS A 7 17.62 2.57 -5.74
CA LYS A 7 18.52 2.88 -4.61
C LYS A 7 18.24 4.27 -4.03
N GLU A 8 17.93 5.25 -4.89
CA GLU A 8 17.59 6.60 -4.44
C GLU A 8 16.25 6.62 -3.70
N ILE A 9 15.27 5.85 -4.18
CA ILE A 9 13.97 5.68 -3.52
C ILE A 9 14.16 4.98 -2.18
N ASP A 10 14.94 3.89 -2.12
CA ASP A 10 15.25 3.16 -0.89
C ASP A 10 15.87 4.08 0.17
N VAL A 11 16.80 4.94 -0.19
CA VAL A 11 17.41 5.90 0.74
C VAL A 11 16.36 6.82 1.35
N LYS A 12 15.42 7.34 0.56
CA LYS A 12 14.34 8.19 1.06
C LYS A 12 13.34 7.42 1.92
N MET A 13 12.94 6.23 1.47
CA MET A 13 11.99 5.38 2.18
C MET A 13 12.57 4.81 3.49
N SER A 14 13.86 4.51 3.56
CA SER A 14 14.52 3.95 4.75
C SER A 14 14.39 4.84 6.00
N SER A 15 14.13 6.13 5.82
CA SER A 15 13.89 7.06 6.92
C SER A 15 12.47 6.98 7.50
N ILE A 16 11.54 6.27 6.83
CA ILE A 16 10.14 6.18 7.24
C ILE A 16 9.93 4.97 8.15
N GLN A 17 9.46 5.22 9.35
CA GLN A 17 9.07 4.20 10.32
C GLN A 17 7.59 3.85 10.18
N TYR A 18 7.19 2.65 10.63
CA TYR A 18 5.79 2.24 10.65
C TYR A 18 5.07 2.84 11.86
N GLY A 19 3.95 3.48 11.61
CA GLY A 19 3.11 4.16 12.59
C GLY A 19 2.20 5.16 11.88
N TRP A 20 1.57 6.05 12.61
CA TRP A 20 0.63 7.00 12.03
C TRP A 20 0.61 8.34 12.78
N VAL A 21 0.08 9.36 12.12
CA VAL A 21 -0.08 10.70 12.67
C VAL A 21 -1.57 11.02 12.69
N ASP A 22 -2.06 11.58 13.79
CA ASP A 22 -3.44 12.01 13.91
C ASP A 22 -3.67 13.43 13.33
N LYS A 23 -4.93 13.84 13.27
CA LYS A 23 -5.32 15.18 12.76
C LYS A 23 -4.72 16.36 13.53
N ASN A 24 -4.20 16.13 14.75
CA ASN A 24 -3.55 17.13 15.58
C ASN A 24 -2.02 17.08 15.46
N GLY A 25 -1.48 16.22 14.60
CA GLY A 25 -0.04 16.04 14.41
C GLY A 25 0.63 15.14 15.46
N VAL A 26 -0.14 14.45 16.31
CA VAL A 26 0.41 13.52 17.31
C VAL A 26 0.81 12.21 16.65
N LYS A 27 2.01 11.73 16.96
CA LYS A 27 2.60 10.49 16.42
C LYS A 27 2.21 9.30 17.29
N HIS A 28 1.81 8.20 16.65
CA HIS A 28 1.39 6.95 17.27
C HIS A 28 2.12 5.77 16.65
N THR A 29 2.58 4.83 17.48
CA THR A 29 3.24 3.58 17.04
C THR A 29 2.40 2.33 17.32
N ASP A 30 1.27 2.49 18.00
CA ASP A 30 0.24 1.47 18.19
C ASP A 30 -0.99 1.77 17.33
N MET A 31 -1.92 0.83 17.25
CA MET A 31 -3.14 0.98 16.46
C MET A 31 -4.37 1.41 17.31
N ALA A 32 -4.16 1.81 18.57
CA ALA A 32 -5.23 2.31 19.41
C ALA A 32 -5.83 3.59 18.81
N HIS A 33 -7.15 3.63 18.69
CA HIS A 33 -7.88 4.77 18.10
C HIS A 33 -7.53 5.12 16.64
N TYR A 34 -6.79 4.24 15.92
CA TYR A 34 -6.42 4.47 14.54
C TYR A 34 -7.63 4.83 13.66
N ALA A 35 -8.68 4.02 13.71
CA ALA A 35 -9.87 4.23 12.87
C ALA A 35 -10.55 5.59 13.09
N GLU A 36 -10.47 6.13 14.32
CA GLU A 36 -11.13 7.37 14.70
C GLU A 36 -10.29 8.63 14.44
N LYS A 37 -8.95 8.52 14.59
CA LYS A 37 -8.05 9.68 14.66
C LYS A 37 -7.09 9.78 13.49
N TYR A 38 -6.86 8.69 12.75
CA TYR A 38 -5.94 8.67 11.63
C TYR A 38 -6.31 9.71 10.57
N MET A 39 -5.28 10.33 10.02
CA MET A 39 -5.36 11.22 8.89
C MET A 39 -4.27 10.86 7.88
N LEU A 40 -4.67 10.50 6.64
CA LEU A 40 -3.73 10.24 5.56
C LEU A 40 -2.80 11.43 5.36
N GLN A 41 -1.51 11.19 5.39
CA GLN A 41 -0.50 12.21 5.14
C GLN A 41 -0.23 12.35 3.63
N MET A 42 -0.11 13.60 3.20
CA MET A 42 0.45 13.87 1.88
C MET A 42 1.97 13.59 1.88
N PRO A 43 2.59 13.31 0.72
CA PRO A 43 4.01 12.93 0.65
C PRO A 43 4.98 13.82 1.42
N ASP A 44 4.81 15.14 1.35
CA ASP A 44 5.69 16.09 2.05
C ASP A 44 5.50 16.03 3.58
N GLN A 45 4.27 15.81 4.05
CA GLN A 45 3.97 15.60 5.47
C GLN A 45 4.60 14.30 5.99
N LEU A 46 4.58 13.23 5.19
CA LEU A 46 5.24 11.97 5.55
C LEU A 46 6.77 12.12 5.59
N LEU A 47 7.35 12.87 4.66
CA LEU A 47 8.79 13.17 4.67
C LEU A 47 9.21 13.98 5.90
N GLU A 48 8.34 14.83 6.42
CA GLU A 48 8.57 15.60 7.65
C GLU A 48 8.38 14.74 8.89
N SER A 49 7.24 14.04 8.99
CA SER A 49 6.89 13.22 10.16
C SER A 49 7.78 12.01 10.36
N LYS A 50 8.28 11.42 9.25
CA LYS A 50 9.02 10.15 9.20
C LYS A 50 8.26 8.94 9.76
N LEU A 51 6.93 9.03 9.83
CA LEU A 51 6.09 7.99 10.42
C LEU A 51 4.81 7.82 9.60
N GLY A 52 4.61 6.63 9.00
CA GLY A 52 3.44 6.35 8.18
C GLY A 52 3.10 4.87 8.08
N VAL A 53 1.81 4.55 7.98
CA VAL A 53 1.33 3.22 7.64
C VAL A 53 1.45 2.97 6.13
N CYS A 54 1.07 1.76 5.68
CA CYS A 54 1.13 1.41 4.26
C CYS A 54 0.40 2.43 3.36
N TRP A 55 -0.73 2.99 3.82
CA TRP A 55 -1.48 4.00 3.07
C TRP A 55 -0.67 5.27 2.79
N ASP A 56 -0.01 5.82 3.82
CA ASP A 56 0.85 7.01 3.67
C ASP A 56 2.08 6.70 2.82
N GLN A 57 2.67 5.54 3.03
CA GLN A 57 3.90 5.14 2.36
C GLN A 57 3.71 4.96 0.86
N ILE A 58 2.54 4.45 0.41
CA ILE A 58 2.23 4.32 -1.01
C ILE A 58 2.13 5.69 -1.68
N GLU A 59 1.55 6.70 -1.03
CA GLU A 59 1.47 8.03 -1.63
C GLU A 59 2.85 8.67 -1.78
N LEU A 60 3.75 8.47 -0.82
CA LEU A 60 5.15 8.89 -0.96
C LEU A 60 5.86 8.12 -2.08
N GLN A 61 5.68 6.80 -2.16
CA GLN A 61 6.25 5.99 -3.25
C GLN A 61 5.77 6.49 -4.61
N ARG A 62 4.47 6.73 -4.80
CA ARG A 62 3.93 7.30 -6.04
C ARG A 62 4.68 8.57 -6.46
N LYS A 63 4.87 9.49 -5.51
CA LYS A 63 5.60 10.74 -5.78
C LYS A 63 7.05 10.45 -6.19
N LEU A 64 7.76 9.63 -5.43
CA LEU A 64 9.16 9.33 -5.69
C LEU A 64 9.39 8.65 -7.05
N PHE A 65 8.51 7.73 -7.44
CA PHE A 65 8.55 7.09 -8.76
C PHE A 65 8.19 8.06 -9.89
N ALA A 66 7.21 8.93 -9.68
CA ALA A 66 6.86 9.97 -10.64
C ALA A 66 7.99 10.99 -10.83
N ASP A 67 8.71 11.35 -9.79
CA ASP A 67 9.86 12.26 -9.84
C ASP A 67 11.01 11.72 -10.73
N VAL A 68 11.09 10.40 -10.89
CA VAL A 68 12.06 9.73 -11.80
C VAL A 68 11.43 9.26 -13.12
N GLY A 69 10.20 9.70 -13.42
CA GLY A 69 9.51 9.43 -14.68
C GLY A 69 8.91 8.04 -14.82
N ILE A 70 8.76 7.29 -13.73
CA ILE A 70 8.16 5.95 -13.72
C ILE A 70 6.68 6.04 -13.35
N ALA A 71 5.81 5.58 -14.25
CA ALA A 71 4.38 5.46 -13.99
C ALA A 71 4.10 4.28 -13.04
N THR A 72 3.19 4.49 -12.09
CA THR A 72 2.84 3.49 -11.09
C THR A 72 1.34 3.23 -11.05
N ARG A 73 0.96 2.05 -10.59
CA ARG A 73 -0.42 1.67 -10.30
C ARG A 73 -0.53 1.26 -8.84
N SER A 74 -1.50 1.79 -8.12
CA SER A 74 -1.67 1.48 -6.70
C SER A 74 -2.98 0.78 -6.42
N PHE A 75 -2.90 -0.11 -5.46
CA PHE A 75 -3.97 -1.04 -5.13
C PHE A 75 -4.24 -1.01 -3.64
N PHE A 76 -5.52 -1.02 -3.29
CA PHE A 76 -6.05 -1.19 -1.95
C PHE A 76 -6.64 -2.59 -1.83
N MET A 77 -6.08 -3.39 -0.96
CA MET A 77 -6.53 -4.73 -0.66
C MET A 77 -7.21 -4.72 0.70
N VAL A 78 -8.45 -5.21 0.76
CA VAL A 78 -9.27 -5.23 1.96
C VAL A 78 -9.97 -6.57 2.09
N HIS A 79 -9.92 -7.16 3.29
CA HIS A 79 -10.70 -8.32 3.65
C HIS A 79 -11.90 -7.85 4.48
N TYR A 80 -13.09 -8.06 3.95
CA TYR A 80 -14.33 -7.72 4.64
C TYR A 80 -14.72 -8.84 5.60
N ASP A 81 -14.69 -8.53 6.89
CA ASP A 81 -15.13 -9.39 7.99
C ASP A 81 -15.98 -8.58 8.96
N GLU A 82 -16.85 -9.24 9.73
CA GLU A 82 -17.78 -8.58 10.66
C GLU A 82 -17.05 -7.80 11.75
N ASP A 83 -15.93 -8.33 12.26
CA ASP A 83 -15.20 -7.73 13.39
C ASP A 83 -13.99 -6.89 12.98
N LYS A 84 -13.34 -7.21 11.87
CA LYS A 84 -12.09 -6.56 11.42
C LYS A 84 -12.02 -6.55 9.91
N CYS A 85 -11.54 -5.45 9.37
CA CYS A 85 -11.24 -5.32 7.95
C CYS A 85 -9.73 -5.13 7.73
N PRO A 86 -8.93 -6.20 7.81
CA PRO A 86 -7.50 -6.11 7.52
C PRO A 86 -7.28 -5.56 6.12
N THR A 87 -6.36 -4.61 6.01
CA THR A 87 -6.04 -3.96 4.74
C THR A 87 -4.56 -3.91 4.48
N HIS A 88 -4.21 -3.83 3.21
CA HIS A 88 -2.89 -3.44 2.75
C HIS A 88 -2.99 -2.63 1.47
N THR A 89 -2.14 -1.62 1.33
CA THR A 89 -1.93 -0.92 0.06
C THR A 89 -0.59 -1.32 -0.53
N PHE A 90 -0.57 -1.53 -1.82
CA PHE A 90 0.66 -1.85 -2.54
C PHE A 90 0.70 -1.14 -3.90
N MET A 91 1.89 -1.00 -4.44
CA MET A 91 2.13 -0.29 -5.68
C MET A 91 2.93 -1.17 -6.64
N LEU A 92 2.51 -1.18 -7.91
CA LEU A 92 3.19 -1.85 -8.99
C LEU A 92 3.67 -0.84 -10.03
N PHE A 93 4.78 -1.16 -10.69
CA PHE A 93 5.26 -0.44 -11.87
C PHE A 93 5.77 -1.41 -12.92
N GLU A 94 5.85 -0.93 -14.16
CA GLU A 94 6.38 -1.71 -15.27
C GLU A 94 7.74 -1.15 -15.71
N HIS A 95 8.69 -2.05 -15.94
CA HIS A 95 10.00 -1.72 -16.45
C HIS A 95 10.56 -2.91 -17.27
N ASP A 96 11.14 -2.66 -18.45
CA ASP A 96 11.69 -3.69 -19.35
C ASP A 96 10.77 -4.90 -19.58
N ASN A 97 9.48 -4.65 -19.85
CA ASN A 97 8.44 -5.66 -20.05
C ASN A 97 8.18 -6.59 -18.86
N LYS A 98 8.58 -6.19 -17.66
CA LYS A 98 8.28 -6.87 -16.41
C LYS A 98 7.45 -5.99 -15.52
N THR A 99 6.74 -6.60 -14.57
CA THR A 99 6.00 -5.92 -13.52
C THR A 99 6.77 -6.06 -12.20
N PHE A 100 6.89 -4.97 -11.47
CA PHE A 100 7.61 -4.94 -10.20
C PHE A 100 6.69 -4.48 -9.07
N TRP A 101 6.86 -5.11 -7.92
CA TRP A 101 6.29 -4.69 -6.66
C TRP A 101 7.42 -4.15 -5.77
N TYR A 102 7.33 -2.88 -5.41
CA TYR A 102 8.21 -2.27 -4.42
C TYR A 102 7.47 -2.20 -3.09
N GLU A 103 7.95 -2.96 -2.08
CA GLU A 103 7.33 -3.02 -0.76
C GLU A 103 8.23 -2.44 0.31
N HIS A 104 7.69 -1.58 1.16
CA HIS A 104 8.43 -1.00 2.27
C HIS A 104 7.70 -1.13 3.61
N ALA A 105 6.39 -1.02 3.65
CA ALA A 105 5.59 -1.03 4.88
C ALA A 105 5.45 -2.42 5.50
N TRP A 106 5.32 -3.44 4.67
CA TRP A 106 5.17 -4.83 5.10
C TRP A 106 6.54 -5.47 5.34
N ALA A 107 6.99 -5.42 6.60
CA ALA A 107 8.38 -5.70 6.99
C ALA A 107 8.92 -7.05 6.48
N THR A 108 8.11 -8.13 6.51
CA THR A 108 8.53 -9.46 6.05
C THR A 108 8.57 -9.61 4.53
N MET A 109 7.97 -8.66 3.80
CA MET A 109 7.94 -8.62 2.34
C MET A 109 8.74 -7.45 1.75
N ARG A 110 9.46 -6.70 2.60
CA ARG A 110 10.21 -5.53 2.18
C ARG A 110 11.21 -5.84 1.08
N GLY A 111 11.21 -5.01 0.03
CA GLY A 111 12.13 -5.11 -1.10
C GLY A 111 11.44 -4.97 -2.45
N LEU A 112 12.21 -5.28 -3.49
CA LEU A 112 11.76 -5.28 -4.87
C LEU A 112 11.50 -6.71 -5.34
N HIS A 113 10.28 -6.96 -5.83
CA HIS A 113 9.86 -8.26 -6.35
C HIS A 113 9.55 -8.14 -7.84
N GLU A 114 10.04 -9.07 -8.64
CA GLU A 114 9.85 -9.11 -10.10
C GLU A 114 8.80 -10.16 -10.49
N TYR A 115 7.97 -9.82 -11.46
CA TYR A 115 6.92 -10.68 -12.03
C TYR A 115 6.87 -10.54 -13.55
N ASP A 116 6.40 -11.59 -14.22
CA ASP A 116 6.23 -11.57 -15.68
C ASP A 116 5.16 -10.61 -16.16
N ASN A 117 4.15 -10.35 -15.31
CA ASN A 117 3.05 -9.45 -15.65
C ASN A 117 2.24 -9.06 -14.40
N LEU A 118 1.37 -8.07 -14.56
CA LEU A 118 0.48 -7.55 -13.54
C LEU A 118 -0.36 -8.65 -12.85
N LYS A 119 -0.87 -9.61 -13.62
CA LYS A 119 -1.74 -10.65 -13.08
C LYS A 119 -0.98 -11.58 -12.13
N SER A 120 0.25 -11.97 -12.49
CA SER A 120 1.09 -12.79 -11.60
C SER A 120 1.49 -12.04 -10.35
N ALA A 121 1.82 -10.74 -10.45
CA ALA A 121 2.09 -9.89 -9.29
C ALA A 121 0.90 -9.84 -8.32
N ILE A 122 -0.28 -9.47 -8.80
CA ILE A 122 -1.49 -9.37 -7.98
C ILE A 122 -1.85 -10.72 -7.34
N SER A 123 -1.71 -11.83 -8.08
CA SER A 123 -2.00 -13.17 -7.57
C SER A 123 -1.05 -13.58 -6.44
N ASP A 124 0.23 -13.29 -6.57
CA ASP A 124 1.24 -13.60 -5.56
C ASP A 124 1.08 -12.72 -4.30
N ILE A 125 0.88 -11.42 -4.46
CA ILE A 125 0.64 -10.50 -3.34
C ILE A 125 -0.62 -10.91 -2.57
N ARG A 126 -1.70 -11.24 -3.29
CA ARG A 126 -2.92 -11.77 -2.70
C ARG A 126 -2.67 -13.06 -1.91
N TYR A 127 -1.93 -14.00 -2.50
CA TYR A 127 -1.55 -15.25 -1.84
C TYR A 127 -0.75 -15.00 -0.55
N LYS A 128 0.24 -14.13 -0.60
CA LYS A 128 1.05 -13.73 0.56
C LYS A 128 0.19 -13.14 1.67
N PHE A 129 -0.74 -12.23 1.32
CA PHE A 129 -1.62 -11.60 2.29
C PHE A 129 -2.55 -12.61 2.99
N ILE A 130 -3.16 -13.51 2.23
CA ILE A 130 -4.01 -14.58 2.79
C ILE A 130 -3.23 -15.48 3.75
N ASN A 131 -2.01 -15.85 3.40
CA ASN A 131 -1.26 -16.85 4.16
C ASN A 131 -0.45 -16.25 5.34
N SER A 132 -0.24 -14.93 5.37
CA SER A 132 0.45 -14.26 6.47
C SER A 132 -0.50 -13.47 7.35
N GLU A 133 -1.15 -12.43 6.81
CA GLU A 133 -1.97 -11.51 7.58
C GLU A 133 -3.32 -12.12 7.98
N LEU A 134 -3.92 -12.93 7.11
CA LEU A 134 -5.18 -13.60 7.40
C LEU A 134 -4.98 -14.94 8.14
N SER A 135 -3.78 -15.53 8.04
CA SER A 135 -3.36 -16.74 8.81
C SER A 135 -4.39 -17.89 8.81
N GLY A 136 -5.12 -18.09 7.71
CA GLY A 136 -6.15 -19.12 7.58
C GLY A 136 -7.40 -18.94 8.46
N LYS A 137 -7.51 -17.84 9.19
CA LYS A 137 -8.66 -17.53 10.06
C LYS A 137 -9.85 -16.92 9.32
N TYR A 138 -9.63 -16.45 8.09
CA TYR A 138 -10.59 -15.67 7.33
C TYR A 138 -10.90 -16.35 6.00
N ASN A 139 -12.14 -16.14 5.52
CA ASN A 139 -12.53 -16.64 4.20
C ASN A 139 -11.82 -15.84 3.10
N PRO A 140 -10.91 -16.43 2.30
CA PRO A 140 -10.18 -15.69 1.26
C PRO A 140 -11.09 -15.13 0.15
N GLN A 141 -12.35 -15.53 0.08
CA GLN A 141 -13.32 -15.01 -0.88
C GLN A 141 -13.81 -13.60 -0.51
N ASN A 142 -13.68 -13.20 0.75
CA ASN A 142 -14.04 -11.85 1.19
C ASN A 142 -12.91 -10.83 0.94
N LEU A 143 -11.78 -11.27 0.38
CA LEU A 143 -10.68 -10.38 0.01
C LEU A 143 -10.94 -9.74 -1.34
N VAL A 144 -11.03 -8.41 -1.35
CA VAL A 144 -11.25 -7.58 -2.53
C VAL A 144 -10.04 -6.67 -2.75
N ILE A 145 -9.71 -6.41 -4.02
CA ILE A 145 -8.63 -5.53 -4.42
C ILE A 145 -9.21 -4.45 -5.33
N TYR A 146 -8.94 -3.19 -5.01
CA TYR A 146 -9.31 -2.03 -5.80
C TYR A 146 -8.06 -1.33 -6.32
N GLU A 147 -8.00 -1.04 -7.61
CA GLU A 147 -7.04 -0.09 -8.16
C GLU A 147 -7.58 1.31 -7.96
N TYR A 148 -6.81 2.22 -7.35
CA TYR A 148 -7.28 3.55 -6.99
C TYR A 148 -6.30 4.65 -7.43
N ASP A 149 -6.84 5.84 -7.67
CA ASP A 149 -6.08 7.02 -8.04
C ASP A 149 -5.42 7.70 -6.84
N THR A 150 -4.45 8.57 -7.10
CA THR A 150 -3.77 9.36 -6.05
C THR A 150 -4.76 10.30 -5.35
N PRO A 151 -4.93 10.19 -4.01
CA PRO A 151 -5.70 11.16 -3.25
C PRO A 151 -5.09 12.57 -3.38
N LYS A 152 -5.95 13.59 -3.49
CA LYS A 152 -5.53 14.99 -3.67
C LYS A 152 -5.52 15.79 -2.36
N LYS A 153 -5.87 15.16 -1.25
CA LYS A 153 -5.97 15.79 0.08
C LYS A 153 -5.86 14.74 1.18
N ASN A 154 -5.62 15.21 2.39
CA ASN A 154 -5.71 14.39 3.59
C ASN A 154 -7.11 13.78 3.72
N LEU A 155 -7.18 12.50 4.03
CA LEU A 155 -8.42 11.73 4.21
C LEU A 155 -8.43 11.06 5.58
N SER A 156 -9.58 11.07 6.25
CA SER A 156 -9.77 10.23 7.43
C SER A 156 -9.71 8.75 7.06
N CYS A 157 -9.60 7.87 8.06
CA CYS A 157 -9.62 6.42 7.83
C CYS A 157 -10.84 5.99 6.99
N LEU A 158 -12.03 6.40 7.39
CA LEU A 158 -13.27 6.06 6.69
C LEU A 158 -13.33 6.66 5.27
N ASP A 159 -12.87 7.91 5.10
CA ASP A 159 -12.87 8.56 3.79
C ASP A 159 -11.86 7.91 2.84
N PHE A 160 -10.72 7.43 3.35
CA PHE A 160 -9.77 6.69 2.54
C PHE A 160 -10.34 5.35 2.06
N TYR A 161 -11.01 4.59 2.94
CA TYR A 161 -11.75 3.38 2.52
C TYR A 161 -12.71 3.69 1.38
N LYS A 162 -13.62 4.65 1.59
CA LYS A 162 -14.61 5.06 0.58
C LYS A 162 -13.97 5.57 -0.71
N TYR A 163 -12.82 6.20 -0.61
CA TYR A 163 -12.08 6.67 -1.77
C TYR A 163 -11.54 5.50 -2.59
N CYS A 164 -10.90 4.54 -1.95
CA CYS A 164 -10.35 3.36 -2.61
C CYS A 164 -11.45 2.46 -3.21
N GLU A 165 -12.57 2.28 -2.51
CA GLU A 165 -13.71 1.47 -2.97
C GLU A 165 -14.43 2.03 -4.22
N LYS A 166 -14.25 3.33 -4.52
CA LYS A 166 -14.69 3.94 -5.78
C LYS A 166 -13.77 3.62 -6.95
N GLY A 167 -12.62 3.07 -6.69
CA GLY A 167 -11.67 2.63 -7.69
C GLY A 167 -12.17 1.43 -8.49
N LYS A 168 -11.32 0.97 -9.40
CA LYS A 168 -11.63 -0.19 -10.23
C LYS A 168 -11.38 -1.48 -9.46
N GLN A 169 -12.42 -2.27 -9.20
CA GLN A 169 -12.25 -3.60 -8.62
C GLN A 169 -11.45 -4.51 -9.57
N VAL A 170 -10.39 -5.09 -9.05
CA VAL A 170 -9.56 -6.05 -9.78
C VAL A 170 -10.17 -7.44 -9.63
N GLN A 171 -10.51 -8.05 -10.76
CA GLN A 171 -11.00 -9.43 -10.76
C GLN A 171 -9.83 -10.38 -10.52
N THR A 172 -9.81 -10.99 -9.35
CA THR A 172 -8.94 -12.13 -9.05
C THR A 172 -9.73 -13.41 -9.33
N LYS A 173 -9.15 -14.34 -10.13
CA LYS A 173 -9.81 -15.65 -10.30
C LYS A 173 -10.00 -16.29 -8.93
N LYS A 174 -11.19 -16.90 -8.72
CA LYS A 174 -11.42 -17.74 -7.54
C LYS A 174 -10.27 -18.74 -7.44
N VAL A 175 -9.64 -18.81 -6.27
CA VAL A 175 -8.74 -19.92 -5.93
C VAL A 175 -9.63 -21.14 -5.87
N GLN A 176 -9.44 -22.08 -6.81
CA GLN A 176 -10.10 -23.39 -6.78
C GLN A 176 -9.48 -24.22 -5.69
#